data_2954db7bf68c46193ddccbc97718c5bc
#
_entry.id   2954db7bf68c46193ddccbc97718c5bc
#
_cell.length_a   1.000
_cell.length_b   1.000
_cell.length_c   1.000
_cell.angle_alpha   90.00
_cell.angle_beta   90.00
_cell.angle_gamma   90.00
#
_symmetry.space_group_name_H-M   'P 1'
#
loop_
_entity.id
_entity.type
_entity.pdbx_description
1 polymer ?
#
loop_
_entity_poly.entity_id
_entity_poly.type
_entity_poly.pdbx_seq_one_letter_code
_entity_poly.pdbx_strand_id
1 'polypeptide(L)'
;MPIFPAQSPIGMQGATVKTYFARENALDAKKIVHVALAPCTAKKFEVRREEFNSSGRYHADESIRDTDFVITTTELAEWAQSKGIGFDDITPSHYDRLMGEGSGAGVIFGNTGGVMEAALRTAHFLVTGHAAPAEFYDLQPVRGLTDVKEACVRIADLTLNVAVVYGTANAGKLIDQINKGEKTYHFIEVMTCPGGCISGGGQPKLNWGQEDLTRQQRIDALYARDSSFDRAHRTSYENEEIKRIYEQFYGHPLSELAEKLLHTHYTDRSASLGEKKMKYRCKVCGYIHECEGELPADYICPICKKGIEFFEPVEESKKACGQLAGTKTEKNLMTAFAGESQARNKYTYFAEVAKREGYEQIAAIFLQTARNEQEHARLWCDALGWIQDTAKNLGAAAEGENYEWTDMYDGFAKDAEEEGFSELAAKFRAVAAIEKAHEERYRKLLKNVE
;
A
#
# COMPACT_ATOMS: atom_id res chain seq x y z
N MET A 1 -3.66 7.60 23.13
CA MET A 1 -3.90 8.66 22.12
C MET A 1 -5.17 8.29 21.34
N PRO A 2 -6.20 9.12 21.27
CA PRO A 2 -7.44 8.79 20.58
C PRO A 2 -7.23 8.77 19.06
N ILE A 3 -7.81 7.78 18.38
CA ILE A 3 -7.92 7.74 16.93
C ILE A 3 -9.17 8.52 16.53
N PHE A 4 -9.06 9.39 15.52
CA PHE A 4 -10.19 10.20 15.06
C PHE A 4 -11.24 9.29 14.39
N PRO A 5 -12.51 9.30 14.83
CA PRO A 5 -13.51 8.33 14.38
C PRO A 5 -14.17 8.68 13.05
N ALA A 6 -13.69 9.68 12.31
CA ALA A 6 -14.25 10.06 11.03
C ALA A 6 -14.05 8.97 9.97
N GLN A 7 -15.03 8.79 9.11
CA GLN A 7 -14.89 7.97 7.91
C GLN A 7 -13.86 8.56 6.95
N SER A 8 -13.39 7.75 6.00
CA SER A 8 -12.61 8.30 4.89
C SER A 8 -13.48 9.22 4.01
N PRO A 9 -12.87 10.14 3.23
CA PRO A 9 -13.63 11.00 2.32
C PRO A 9 -14.57 10.24 1.38
N ILE A 10 -14.18 9.05 0.94
CA ILE A 10 -15.02 8.17 0.10
C ILE A 10 -16.29 7.71 0.85
N GLY A 11 -16.13 7.29 2.11
CA GLY A 11 -17.27 6.88 2.95
C GLY A 11 -18.20 8.05 3.25
N MET A 12 -17.63 9.20 3.64
CA MET A 12 -18.42 10.42 3.91
C MET A 12 -19.21 10.87 2.68
N GLN A 13 -18.59 10.88 1.51
CA GLN A 13 -19.27 11.27 0.27
C GLN A 13 -20.36 10.26 -0.10
N GLY A 14 -20.10 8.96 -0.02
CA GLY A 14 -21.07 7.93 -0.30
C GLY A 14 -22.30 8.01 0.61
N ALA A 15 -22.08 8.17 1.92
CA ALA A 15 -23.17 8.40 2.88
C ALA A 15 -23.97 9.65 2.53
N THR A 16 -23.31 10.76 2.21
CA THR A 16 -23.97 12.04 1.86
C THR A 16 -24.78 11.91 0.56
N VAL A 17 -24.23 11.22 -0.46
CA VAL A 17 -24.93 11.01 -1.75
C VAL A 17 -26.20 10.18 -1.55
N LYS A 18 -26.12 9.09 -0.80
CA LYS A 18 -27.25 8.20 -0.60
C LYS A 18 -28.26 8.67 0.48
N THR A 19 -27.96 9.76 1.17
CA THR A 19 -28.89 10.38 2.14
C THR A 19 -29.34 11.76 1.68
N TYR A 20 -28.51 12.77 1.81
CA TYR A 20 -28.83 14.15 1.46
C TYR A 20 -29.21 14.32 -0.01
N PHE A 21 -28.34 13.90 -0.92
CA PHE A 21 -28.61 14.09 -2.36
C PHE A 21 -29.82 13.26 -2.84
N ALA A 22 -29.97 12.03 -2.36
CA ALA A 22 -31.14 11.20 -2.66
C ALA A 22 -32.42 11.91 -2.23
N ARG A 23 -32.44 12.49 -1.02
CA ARG A 23 -33.56 13.26 -0.48
C ARG A 23 -33.88 14.50 -1.31
N GLU A 24 -32.90 15.34 -1.59
CA GLU A 24 -33.07 16.61 -2.31
C GLU A 24 -33.57 16.41 -3.76
N ASN A 25 -33.26 15.27 -4.36
CA ASN A 25 -33.68 14.95 -5.73
C ASN A 25 -34.81 13.93 -5.81
N ALA A 26 -35.42 13.58 -4.69
CA ALA A 26 -36.50 12.58 -4.59
C ALA A 26 -36.11 11.24 -5.26
N LEU A 27 -34.86 10.82 -5.13
CA LEU A 27 -34.32 9.56 -5.67
C LEU A 27 -34.40 8.44 -4.64
N ASP A 28 -34.62 7.23 -5.14
CA ASP A 28 -34.49 6.02 -4.33
C ASP A 28 -33.03 5.71 -4.12
N ALA A 29 -32.56 5.77 -2.87
CA ALA A 29 -31.18 5.51 -2.49
C ALA A 29 -30.66 4.12 -2.94
N LYS A 30 -31.54 3.11 -3.04
CA LYS A 30 -31.21 1.79 -3.58
C LYS A 30 -30.82 1.78 -5.05
N LYS A 31 -31.30 2.76 -5.80
CA LYS A 31 -31.00 2.89 -7.25
C LYS A 31 -29.77 3.71 -7.53
N ILE A 32 -29.19 4.36 -6.52
CA ILE A 32 -27.95 5.09 -6.64
C ILE A 32 -26.79 4.13 -6.52
N VAL A 33 -25.95 4.08 -7.56
CA VAL A 33 -24.68 3.34 -7.52
C VAL A 33 -23.54 4.34 -7.32
N HIS A 34 -22.93 4.31 -6.13
CA HIS A 34 -21.78 5.14 -5.81
C HIS A 34 -20.50 4.39 -6.11
N VAL A 35 -19.71 4.91 -7.06
CA VAL A 35 -18.43 4.33 -7.47
C VAL A 35 -17.31 5.30 -7.12
N ALA A 36 -16.35 4.84 -6.32
CA ALA A 36 -15.17 5.62 -5.97
C ALA A 36 -13.99 5.26 -6.88
N LEU A 37 -13.38 6.26 -7.51
CA LEU A 37 -12.09 6.11 -8.17
C LEU A 37 -10.99 6.48 -7.17
N ALA A 38 -10.12 5.53 -6.85
CA ALA A 38 -9.10 5.71 -5.83
C ALA A 38 -7.75 5.09 -6.22
N PRO A 39 -6.62 5.67 -5.83
CA PRO A 39 -5.29 5.10 -6.03
C PRO A 39 -4.98 3.95 -5.04
N CYS A 40 -5.98 3.36 -4.39
CA CYS A 40 -5.81 2.54 -3.20
C CYS A 40 -6.59 1.22 -3.29
N THR A 41 -5.90 0.08 -3.20
CA THR A 41 -6.55 -1.24 -3.15
C THR A 41 -7.21 -1.52 -1.79
N ALA A 42 -6.69 -0.97 -0.68
CA ALA A 42 -7.27 -1.13 0.65
C ALA A 42 -8.70 -0.54 0.75
N LYS A 43 -9.03 0.46 -0.06
CA LYS A 43 -10.38 1.03 -0.13
C LYS A 43 -11.42 0.01 -0.61
N LYS A 44 -11.04 -0.98 -1.42
CA LYS A 44 -11.94 -2.09 -1.81
C LYS A 44 -12.38 -2.93 -0.61
N PHE A 45 -11.52 -3.08 0.37
CA PHE A 45 -11.85 -3.74 1.63
C PHE A 45 -12.64 -2.81 2.56
N GLU A 46 -12.21 -1.55 2.69
CA GLU A 46 -12.83 -0.56 3.57
C GLU A 46 -14.33 -0.41 3.31
N VAL A 47 -14.74 -0.24 2.05
CA VAL A 47 -16.15 -0.05 1.70
C VAL A 47 -17.04 -1.29 1.96
N ARG A 48 -16.42 -2.44 2.22
CA ARG A 48 -17.13 -3.70 2.55
C ARG A 48 -17.24 -3.93 4.06
N ARG A 49 -16.58 -3.12 4.88
CA ARG A 49 -16.68 -3.24 6.32
C ARG A 49 -18.11 -2.97 6.76
N GLU A 50 -18.57 -3.69 7.79
CA GLU A 50 -19.95 -3.58 8.30
C GLU A 50 -20.25 -2.16 8.81
N GLU A 51 -19.28 -1.53 9.44
CA GLU A 51 -19.38 -0.18 9.97
C GLU A 51 -19.49 0.91 8.89
N PHE A 52 -19.13 0.62 7.62
CA PHE A 52 -19.28 1.52 6.47
C PHE A 52 -20.66 1.30 5.78
N ASN A 53 -21.71 1.48 6.56
CA ASN A 53 -23.11 1.35 6.14
C ASN A 53 -23.99 2.41 6.82
N SER A 54 -23.55 3.65 6.84
CA SER A 54 -24.28 4.73 7.49
C SER A 54 -25.59 5.08 6.80
N SER A 55 -25.60 5.08 5.45
CA SER A 55 -26.83 5.27 4.67
C SER A 55 -27.82 4.12 4.87
N GLY A 56 -27.37 2.87 4.96
CA GLY A 56 -28.22 1.74 5.27
C GLY A 56 -28.91 1.89 6.64
N ARG A 57 -28.15 2.26 7.65
CA ARG A 57 -28.70 2.57 8.99
C ARG A 57 -29.66 3.75 8.98
N TYR A 58 -29.38 4.80 8.20
CA TYR A 58 -30.25 5.95 8.05
C TYR A 58 -31.61 5.60 7.44
N HIS A 59 -31.62 4.76 6.40
CA HIS A 59 -32.84 4.30 5.71
C HIS A 59 -33.50 3.07 6.36
N ALA A 60 -32.93 2.54 7.45
CA ALA A 60 -33.34 1.26 8.05
C ALA A 60 -33.35 0.10 7.03
N ASP A 61 -32.36 0.06 6.15
CA ASP A 61 -32.21 -0.92 5.06
C ASP A 61 -30.75 -1.28 4.82
N GLU A 62 -30.32 -2.39 5.37
CA GLU A 62 -28.92 -2.85 5.31
C GLU A 62 -28.41 -3.18 3.90
N SER A 63 -29.32 -3.29 2.91
CA SER A 63 -28.92 -3.49 1.52
C SER A 63 -28.32 -2.24 0.87
N ILE A 64 -28.49 -1.06 1.48
CA ILE A 64 -27.95 0.20 1.00
C ILE A 64 -26.55 0.40 1.58
N ARG A 65 -25.51 0.29 0.76
CA ARG A 65 -24.12 0.56 1.15
C ARG A 65 -23.76 2.02 0.84
N ASP A 66 -22.87 2.62 1.67
CA ASP A 66 -22.39 3.99 1.42
C ASP A 66 -21.68 4.08 0.08
N THR A 67 -20.79 3.14 -0.21
CA THR A 67 -20.08 3.00 -1.49
C THR A 67 -20.24 1.58 -2.01
N ASP A 68 -20.68 1.45 -3.26
CA ASP A 68 -20.93 0.14 -3.87
C ASP A 68 -19.66 -0.47 -4.46
N PHE A 69 -18.85 0.36 -5.14
CA PHE A 69 -17.64 -0.10 -5.83
C PHE A 69 -16.48 0.84 -5.64
N VAL A 70 -15.28 0.28 -5.67
CA VAL A 70 -14.02 1.03 -5.76
C VAL A 70 -13.27 0.55 -6.99
N ILE A 71 -12.96 1.47 -7.88
CA ILE A 71 -12.13 1.26 -9.07
C ILE A 71 -10.78 1.93 -8.81
N THR A 72 -9.69 1.24 -9.07
CA THR A 72 -8.35 1.84 -8.96
C THR A 72 -7.97 2.61 -10.20
N THR A 73 -6.98 3.48 -10.08
CA THR A 73 -6.43 4.26 -11.21
C THR A 73 -5.94 3.33 -12.33
N THR A 74 -5.28 2.22 -11.98
CA THR A 74 -4.81 1.22 -12.95
C THR A 74 -5.99 0.53 -13.66
N GLU A 75 -7.00 0.10 -12.90
CA GLU A 75 -8.19 -0.54 -13.47
C GLU A 75 -8.97 0.39 -14.43
N LEU A 76 -9.06 1.69 -14.08
CA LEU A 76 -9.66 2.67 -14.99
C LEU A 76 -8.86 2.81 -16.29
N ALA A 77 -7.53 2.89 -16.18
CA ALA A 77 -6.66 3.00 -17.35
C ALA A 77 -6.77 1.76 -18.25
N GLU A 78 -6.75 0.56 -17.66
CA GLU A 78 -6.92 -0.70 -18.39
C GLU A 78 -8.31 -0.79 -19.06
N TRP A 79 -9.35 -0.36 -18.36
CA TRP A 79 -10.70 -0.32 -18.91
C TRP A 79 -10.82 0.66 -20.09
N ALA A 80 -10.31 1.88 -19.95
CA ALA A 80 -10.28 2.87 -21.04
C ALA A 80 -9.52 2.32 -22.25
N GLN A 81 -8.33 1.74 -22.05
CA GLN A 81 -7.55 1.10 -23.10
C GLN A 81 -8.33 -0.01 -23.81
N SER A 82 -9.04 -0.87 -23.05
CA SER A 82 -9.86 -1.95 -23.61
C SER A 82 -11.02 -1.45 -24.48
N LYS A 83 -11.44 -0.20 -24.31
CA LYS A 83 -12.47 0.49 -25.08
C LYS A 83 -11.91 1.37 -26.20
N GLY A 84 -10.60 1.41 -26.38
CA GLY A 84 -9.94 2.26 -27.36
C GLY A 84 -10.03 3.76 -27.03
N ILE A 85 -10.22 4.10 -25.75
CA ILE A 85 -10.32 5.51 -25.30
C ILE A 85 -8.91 5.97 -24.92
N GLY A 86 -8.36 6.93 -25.68
CA GLY A 86 -7.16 7.67 -25.33
C GLY A 86 -7.53 8.91 -24.52
N PHE A 87 -6.89 9.10 -23.35
CA PHE A 87 -7.17 10.28 -22.54
C PHE A 87 -6.79 11.61 -23.22
N ASP A 88 -5.80 11.58 -24.12
CA ASP A 88 -5.36 12.74 -24.89
C ASP A 88 -6.38 13.16 -25.97
N ASP A 89 -7.29 12.26 -26.37
CA ASP A 89 -8.30 12.48 -27.37
C ASP A 89 -9.63 13.01 -26.79
N ILE A 90 -9.73 13.08 -25.44
CA ILE A 90 -10.96 13.50 -24.76
C ILE A 90 -11.01 15.03 -24.67
N THR A 91 -12.07 15.62 -25.19
CA THR A 91 -12.34 17.04 -24.96
C THR A 91 -12.70 17.28 -23.49
N PRO A 92 -11.98 18.13 -22.76
CA PRO A 92 -12.31 18.44 -21.38
C PRO A 92 -13.72 18.98 -21.21
N SER A 93 -14.44 18.52 -20.19
CA SER A 93 -15.75 19.01 -19.80
C SER A 93 -15.80 19.29 -18.29
N HIS A 94 -16.88 19.92 -17.84
CA HIS A 94 -17.11 20.12 -16.41
C HIS A 94 -17.82 18.90 -15.81
N TYR A 95 -17.59 18.67 -14.53
CA TYR A 95 -18.36 17.69 -13.75
C TYR A 95 -19.79 18.20 -13.55
N ASP A 96 -20.71 17.25 -13.38
CA ASP A 96 -22.08 17.58 -12.96
C ASP A 96 -22.07 18.25 -11.58
N ARG A 97 -23.00 19.16 -11.38
CA ARG A 97 -23.13 19.86 -10.08
C ARG A 97 -23.79 18.98 -9.04
N LEU A 98 -22.99 18.11 -8.45
CA LEU A 98 -23.38 17.26 -7.35
C LEU A 98 -22.26 17.26 -6.32
N MET A 99 -22.20 18.25 -5.44
CA MET A 99 -21.07 18.42 -4.53
C MET A 99 -19.72 18.35 -5.27
N GLY A 100 -19.70 18.92 -6.49
CA GLY A 100 -18.62 18.71 -7.46
C GLY A 100 -17.46 19.68 -7.33
N GLU A 101 -17.59 20.71 -6.50
CA GLU A 101 -16.51 21.66 -6.28
C GLU A 101 -15.56 21.15 -5.19
N GLY A 102 -14.41 20.64 -5.65
CA GLY A 102 -13.33 20.29 -4.74
C GLY A 102 -12.55 21.51 -4.27
N SER A 103 -11.94 21.42 -3.09
CA SER A 103 -11.03 22.45 -2.58
C SER A 103 -9.56 22.03 -2.77
N GLY A 104 -8.64 23.01 -2.78
CA GLY A 104 -7.21 22.75 -2.72
C GLY A 104 -6.82 21.91 -1.52
N ALA A 105 -7.45 22.13 -0.34
CA ALA A 105 -7.31 21.28 0.83
C ALA A 105 -7.64 19.81 0.53
N GLY A 106 -8.72 19.54 -0.21
CA GLY A 106 -9.08 18.18 -0.62
C GLY A 106 -8.07 17.56 -1.59
N VAL A 107 -7.53 18.36 -2.51
CA VAL A 107 -6.52 17.91 -3.48
C VAL A 107 -5.25 17.41 -2.78
N ILE A 108 -4.73 18.17 -1.80
CA ILE A 108 -3.49 17.78 -1.11
C ILE A 108 -3.64 16.58 -0.16
N PHE A 109 -4.84 16.11 0.13
CA PHE A 109 -5.05 14.86 0.90
C PHE A 109 -4.36 13.65 0.28
N GLY A 110 -4.06 13.70 -1.02
CA GLY A 110 -3.29 12.66 -1.71
C GLY A 110 -1.84 12.55 -1.26
N ASN A 111 -1.29 13.57 -0.63
CA ASN A 111 0.10 13.65 -0.19
C ASN A 111 0.24 13.39 1.30
N THR A 112 1.36 12.79 1.70
CA THR A 112 1.77 12.78 3.10
C THR A 112 2.08 14.20 3.58
N GLY A 113 1.44 14.63 4.64
CA GLY A 113 1.46 16.01 5.16
C GLY A 113 0.31 16.87 4.65
N GLY A 114 -0.41 16.44 3.61
CA GLY A 114 -1.50 17.21 3.05
C GLY A 114 -2.74 17.27 3.94
N VAL A 115 -3.06 16.19 4.63
CA VAL A 115 -4.16 16.17 5.61
C VAL A 115 -3.82 17.07 6.79
N MET A 116 -2.57 17.01 7.29
CA MET A 116 -2.08 17.89 8.34
C MET A 116 -2.20 19.37 7.95
N GLU A 117 -1.73 19.72 6.78
CA GLU A 117 -1.77 21.10 6.28
C GLU A 117 -3.23 21.59 6.12
N ALA A 118 -4.11 20.79 5.56
CA ALA A 118 -5.54 21.10 5.41
C ALA A 118 -6.24 21.26 6.76
N ALA A 119 -5.92 20.37 7.73
CA ALA A 119 -6.46 20.45 9.08
C ALA A 119 -6.01 21.73 9.82
N LEU A 120 -4.73 22.09 9.68
CA LEU A 120 -4.19 23.29 10.30
C LEU A 120 -4.79 24.59 9.72
N ARG A 121 -5.05 24.63 8.40
CA ARG A 121 -5.77 25.75 7.77
C ARG A 121 -7.15 25.94 8.40
N THR A 122 -7.89 24.86 8.60
CA THR A 122 -9.21 24.87 9.21
C THR A 122 -9.15 25.17 10.71
N ALA A 123 -8.22 24.57 11.43
CA ALA A 123 -8.03 24.83 12.86
C ALA A 123 -7.71 26.31 13.16
N HIS A 124 -6.88 26.92 12.32
CA HIS A 124 -6.60 28.35 12.45
C HIS A 124 -7.89 29.19 12.36
N PHE A 125 -8.74 28.92 11.37
CA PHE A 125 -10.00 29.61 11.21
C PHE A 125 -10.94 29.38 12.41
N LEU A 126 -11.08 28.15 12.87
CA LEU A 126 -11.95 27.82 14.00
C LEU A 126 -11.52 28.48 15.31
N VAL A 127 -10.20 28.63 15.52
CA VAL A 127 -9.66 29.26 16.75
C VAL A 127 -9.68 30.78 16.68
N THR A 128 -9.39 31.37 15.52
CA THR A 128 -9.17 32.83 15.41
C THR A 128 -10.32 33.58 14.76
N GLY A 129 -11.22 32.89 14.05
CA GLY A 129 -12.25 33.50 13.19
C GLY A 129 -11.68 34.11 11.89
N HIS A 130 -10.39 33.97 11.62
CA HIS A 130 -9.71 34.56 10.48
C HIS A 130 -9.07 33.47 9.59
N ALA A 131 -8.99 33.76 8.28
CA ALA A 131 -8.29 32.88 7.35
C ALA A 131 -6.83 32.69 7.78
N ALA A 132 -6.32 31.46 7.63
CA ALA A 132 -4.95 31.13 7.99
C ALA A 132 -3.94 32.00 7.22
N PRO A 133 -2.80 32.40 7.83
CA PRO A 133 -1.77 33.17 7.17
C PRO A 133 -1.02 32.34 6.09
N ALA A 134 -0.19 32.99 5.28
CA ALA A 134 0.41 32.39 4.10
C ALA A 134 1.25 31.13 4.39
N GLU A 135 1.92 31.08 5.53
CA GLU A 135 2.75 29.94 5.95
C GLU A 135 1.95 28.62 6.11
N PHE A 136 0.64 28.68 6.37
CA PHE A 136 -0.23 27.51 6.45
C PHE A 136 -0.60 26.93 5.09
N TYR A 137 -0.29 27.64 4.02
CA TYR A 137 -0.51 27.21 2.64
C TYR A 137 0.77 26.70 1.98
N ASP A 138 1.88 26.69 2.71
CA ASP A 138 3.19 26.21 2.27
C ASP A 138 4.02 25.73 3.48
N LEU A 139 3.48 24.75 4.21
CA LEU A 139 4.08 24.26 5.44
C LEU A 139 5.21 23.25 5.14
N GLN A 140 6.36 23.75 4.68
CA GLN A 140 7.51 22.96 4.25
C GLN A 140 7.97 21.86 5.22
N PRO A 141 7.97 22.06 6.57
CA PRO A 141 8.40 21.02 7.51
C PRO A 141 7.58 19.72 7.46
N VAL A 142 6.34 19.73 6.95
CA VAL A 142 5.49 18.55 6.86
C VAL A 142 5.40 17.97 5.44
N ARG A 143 6.10 18.57 4.46
CA ARG A 143 6.11 18.15 3.05
C ARG A 143 7.29 17.22 2.75
N GLY A 144 7.24 16.56 1.60
CA GLY A 144 8.34 15.73 1.06
C GLY A 144 8.30 14.27 1.52
N LEU A 145 9.37 13.55 1.19
CA LEU A 145 9.48 12.09 1.31
C LEU A 145 10.28 11.62 2.54
N THR A 146 10.45 12.45 3.55
CA THR A 146 11.04 12.01 4.83
C THR A 146 10.01 11.19 5.61
N ASP A 147 10.41 10.04 6.14
CA ASP A 147 9.56 9.05 6.79
C ASP A 147 8.77 9.61 7.97
N VAL A 148 9.40 10.42 8.81
CA VAL A 148 8.81 11.16 9.93
C VAL A 148 9.17 12.62 9.79
N LYS A 149 8.16 13.47 9.80
CA LYS A 149 8.26 14.92 9.70
C LYS A 149 7.60 15.54 10.92
N GLU A 150 8.22 16.55 11.47
CA GLU A 150 7.75 17.21 12.69
C GLU A 150 7.70 18.72 12.47
N ALA A 151 6.67 19.35 13.02
CA ALA A 151 6.56 20.81 13.01
C ALA A 151 6.01 21.31 14.34
N CYS A 152 6.41 22.52 14.68
CA CYS A 152 5.82 23.31 15.74
C CYS A 152 5.07 24.48 15.10
N VAL A 153 3.75 24.51 15.26
CA VAL A 153 2.88 25.50 14.64
C VAL A 153 2.17 26.32 15.69
N ARG A 154 2.11 27.63 15.50
CA ARG A 154 1.42 28.54 16.42
C ARG A 154 0.09 29.00 15.83
N ILE A 155 -0.98 28.86 16.61
CA ILE A 155 -2.32 29.38 16.30
C ILE A 155 -2.79 30.24 17.49
N ALA A 156 -2.84 31.55 17.32
CA ALA A 156 -3.04 32.50 18.42
C ALA A 156 -2.04 32.23 19.57
N ASP A 157 -2.51 31.95 20.76
CA ASP A 157 -1.69 31.65 21.94
C ASP A 157 -1.36 30.14 22.08
N LEU A 158 -1.87 29.30 21.17
CA LEU A 158 -1.63 27.86 21.21
C LEU A 158 -0.38 27.50 20.43
N THR A 159 0.48 26.72 21.03
CA THR A 159 1.64 26.10 20.37
C THR A 159 1.34 24.61 20.16
N LEU A 160 1.29 24.19 18.91
CA LEU A 160 0.93 22.82 18.51
C LEU A 160 2.17 22.10 17.97
N ASN A 161 2.58 21.03 18.65
CA ASN A 161 3.54 20.09 18.11
C ASN A 161 2.79 19.06 17.27
N VAL A 162 3.16 18.92 16.01
CA VAL A 162 2.51 18.02 15.05
C VAL A 162 3.53 17.09 14.42
N ALA A 163 3.10 15.90 14.02
CA ALA A 163 3.93 14.95 13.30
C ALA A 163 3.19 14.37 12.10
N VAL A 164 3.93 14.09 11.05
CA VAL A 164 3.46 13.40 9.87
C VAL A 164 4.36 12.19 9.64
N VAL A 165 3.78 11.01 9.57
CA VAL A 165 4.53 9.75 9.40
C VAL A 165 3.91 8.91 8.31
N TYR A 166 4.74 8.27 7.49
CA TYR A 166 4.28 7.22 6.60
C TYR A 166 5.00 5.90 6.84
N GLY A 167 4.29 4.81 6.50
CA GLY A 167 4.71 3.45 6.81
C GLY A 167 4.34 3.00 8.23
N THR A 168 3.76 1.82 8.33
CA THR A 168 3.27 1.29 9.61
C THR A 168 4.39 1.01 10.61
N ALA A 169 5.58 0.62 10.14
CA ALA A 169 6.76 0.42 10.99
C ALA A 169 7.24 1.74 11.62
N ASN A 170 7.26 2.83 10.86
CA ASN A 170 7.64 4.15 11.36
C ASN A 170 6.58 4.70 12.33
N ALA A 171 5.30 4.47 12.04
CA ALA A 171 4.21 4.82 12.96
C ALA A 171 4.36 4.05 14.29
N GLY A 172 4.68 2.76 14.27
CA GLY A 172 4.94 1.96 15.46
C GLY A 172 6.09 2.55 16.30
N LYS A 173 7.22 2.88 15.68
CA LYS A 173 8.35 3.52 16.36
C LYS A 173 7.97 4.85 17.00
N LEU A 174 7.17 5.68 16.30
CA LEU A 174 6.71 6.95 16.83
C LEU A 174 5.80 6.76 18.06
N ILE A 175 4.89 5.79 18.00
CA ILE A 175 4.00 5.42 19.11
C ILE A 175 4.82 4.95 20.32
N ASP A 176 5.86 4.14 20.11
CA ASP A 176 6.74 3.68 21.18
C ASP A 176 7.45 4.85 21.87
N GLN A 177 7.95 5.85 21.10
CA GLN A 177 8.54 7.06 21.65
C GLN A 177 7.54 7.88 22.48
N ILE A 178 6.29 7.99 22.03
CA ILE A 178 5.22 8.67 22.76
C ILE A 178 4.92 7.92 24.07
N ASN A 179 4.79 6.60 24.03
CA ASN A 179 4.51 5.78 25.20
C ASN A 179 5.63 5.82 26.24
N LYS A 180 6.88 6.00 25.81
CA LYS A 180 8.04 6.23 26.70
C LYS A 180 8.14 7.65 27.24
N GLY A 181 7.28 8.57 26.78
CA GLY A 181 7.32 9.99 27.18
C GLY A 181 8.46 10.79 26.51
N GLU A 182 9.12 10.23 25.49
CA GLU A 182 10.21 10.89 24.76
C GLU A 182 9.70 11.96 23.79
N LYS A 183 8.46 11.81 23.30
CA LYS A 183 7.80 12.71 22.35
C LYS A 183 6.37 13.02 22.76
N THR A 184 5.92 14.22 22.45
CA THR A 184 4.54 14.64 22.70
C THR A 184 4.02 15.46 21.52
N TYR A 185 2.87 15.06 20.98
CA TYR A 185 2.21 15.73 19.85
C TYR A 185 0.74 16.00 20.16
N HIS A 186 0.24 17.07 19.58
CA HIS A 186 -1.18 17.43 19.63
C HIS A 186 -1.97 16.77 18.51
N PHE A 187 -1.33 16.58 17.34
CA PHE A 187 -1.93 15.92 16.19
C PHE A 187 -0.87 15.15 15.41
N ILE A 188 -1.21 13.94 14.96
CA ILE A 188 -0.34 13.08 14.16
C ILE A 188 -1.11 12.61 12.93
N GLU A 189 -0.56 12.86 11.74
CA GLU A 189 -1.02 12.25 10.50
C GLU A 189 -0.24 10.95 10.26
N VAL A 190 -0.97 9.86 9.98
CA VAL A 190 -0.37 8.56 9.64
C VAL A 190 -0.84 8.13 8.24
N MET A 191 0.09 7.93 7.33
CA MET A 191 -0.15 7.35 6.02
C MET A 191 0.53 5.99 5.90
N THR A 192 -0.14 5.00 5.30
CA THR A 192 0.47 3.67 5.11
C THR A 192 1.48 3.66 3.97
N CYS A 193 1.16 4.35 2.87
CA CYS A 193 1.97 4.34 1.65
C CYS A 193 3.07 5.41 1.68
N PRO A 194 4.28 5.13 1.17
CA PRO A 194 5.35 6.12 1.02
C PRO A 194 4.90 7.31 0.16
N GLY A 195 5.02 8.52 0.71
CA GLY A 195 4.57 9.74 0.03
C GLY A 195 3.05 9.98 0.06
N GLY A 196 2.25 9.06 0.65
CA GLY A 196 0.80 9.16 0.74
C GLY A 196 0.06 8.37 -0.33
N CYS A 197 -1.21 8.73 -0.58
CA CYS A 197 -2.08 8.04 -1.54
C CYS A 197 -1.58 8.07 -2.99
N ILE A 198 -0.71 9.01 -3.33
CA ILE A 198 -0.01 9.09 -4.63
C ILE A 198 0.79 7.82 -4.98
N SER A 199 1.11 7.00 -3.98
CA SER A 199 1.81 5.72 -4.11
C SER A 199 0.94 4.53 -3.68
N GLY A 200 -0.38 4.70 -3.65
CA GLY A 200 -1.30 3.63 -3.32
C GLY A 200 -1.19 2.43 -4.26
N GLY A 201 -1.52 1.23 -3.75
CA GLY A 201 -1.42 -0.01 -4.52
C GLY A 201 -2.31 -0.11 -5.76
N GLY A 202 -3.21 0.87 -5.98
CA GLY A 202 -4.03 1.01 -7.18
C GLY A 202 -3.45 1.94 -8.24
N GLN A 203 -2.28 2.54 -7.99
CA GLN A 203 -1.56 3.34 -8.98
C GLN A 203 -0.74 2.46 -9.93
N PRO A 204 -0.43 2.92 -11.15
CA PRO A 204 0.53 2.27 -12.02
C PRO A 204 1.86 2.06 -11.30
N LYS A 205 2.49 0.92 -11.55
CA LYS A 205 3.80 0.59 -10.97
C LYS A 205 4.84 1.65 -11.35
N LEU A 206 5.66 2.01 -10.39
CA LEU A 206 6.76 2.96 -10.60
C LEU A 206 7.91 2.25 -11.31
N ASN A 207 8.66 3.00 -12.11
CA ASN A 207 9.86 2.48 -12.75
C ASN A 207 10.95 2.25 -11.69
N TRP A 208 11.63 1.13 -11.79
CA TRP A 208 12.71 0.77 -10.87
C TRP A 208 13.79 1.86 -10.85
N GLY A 209 14.19 2.26 -9.66
CA GLY A 209 15.21 3.29 -9.43
C GLY A 209 14.75 4.75 -9.67
N GLN A 210 13.47 4.96 -10.03
CA GLN A 210 12.88 6.29 -10.23
C GLN A 210 11.68 6.54 -9.32
N GLU A 211 11.48 5.68 -8.31
CA GLU A 211 10.29 5.70 -7.49
C GLU A 211 10.12 7.03 -6.77
N ASP A 212 11.18 7.52 -6.13
CA ASP A 212 11.12 8.77 -5.37
C ASP A 212 11.02 10.00 -6.27
N LEU A 213 11.64 9.97 -7.45
CA LEU A 213 11.46 11.02 -8.44
C LEU A 213 10.00 11.12 -8.88
N THR A 214 9.38 9.98 -9.21
CA THR A 214 7.97 9.95 -9.64
C THR A 214 7.02 10.32 -8.49
N ARG A 215 7.31 9.89 -7.26
CA ARG A 215 6.57 10.32 -6.07
C ARG A 215 6.63 11.82 -5.89
N GLN A 216 7.83 12.40 -5.98
CA GLN A 216 8.02 13.84 -5.84
C GLN A 216 7.27 14.61 -6.92
N GLN A 217 7.35 14.18 -8.18
CA GLN A 217 6.58 14.80 -9.28
C GLN A 217 5.07 14.78 -9.03
N ARG A 218 4.52 13.69 -8.48
CA ARG A 218 3.10 13.59 -8.12
C ARG A 218 2.75 14.52 -6.95
N ILE A 219 3.61 14.62 -5.95
CA ILE A 219 3.48 15.55 -4.81
C ILE A 219 3.44 16.99 -5.35
N ASP A 220 4.40 17.37 -6.17
CA ASP A 220 4.52 18.70 -6.72
C ASP A 220 3.30 19.06 -7.57
N ALA A 221 2.78 18.13 -8.37
CA ALA A 221 1.57 18.33 -9.17
C ALA A 221 0.33 18.62 -8.30
N LEU A 222 0.14 17.92 -7.17
CA LEU A 222 -0.98 18.17 -6.28
C LEU A 222 -0.85 19.53 -5.55
N TYR A 223 0.35 19.89 -5.08
CA TYR A 223 0.57 21.21 -4.50
C TYR A 223 0.48 22.34 -5.52
N ALA A 224 0.92 22.12 -6.76
CA ALA A 224 0.73 23.07 -7.85
C ALA A 224 -0.77 23.28 -8.14
N ARG A 225 -1.55 22.19 -8.11
CA ARG A 225 -3.01 22.28 -8.26
C ARG A 225 -3.65 23.03 -7.11
N ASP A 226 -3.30 22.76 -5.84
CA ASP A 226 -3.77 23.55 -4.70
C ASP A 226 -3.44 25.03 -4.85
N SER A 227 -2.21 25.35 -5.26
CA SER A 227 -1.76 26.72 -5.45
C SER A 227 -2.43 27.44 -6.63
N SER A 228 -3.03 26.72 -7.58
CA SER A 228 -3.77 27.29 -8.70
C SER A 228 -5.19 27.79 -8.33
N PHE A 229 -5.70 27.40 -7.17
CA PHE A 229 -6.95 27.94 -6.64
C PHE A 229 -6.71 29.29 -5.97
N ASP A 230 -7.73 30.13 -5.96
CA ASP A 230 -7.75 31.32 -5.09
C ASP A 230 -7.78 30.88 -3.61
N ARG A 231 -7.50 31.82 -2.71
CA ARG A 231 -7.32 31.51 -1.30
C ARG A 231 -8.53 30.86 -0.62
N ALA A 232 -9.74 31.28 -0.99
CA ALA A 232 -10.97 30.73 -0.44
C ALA A 232 -11.15 29.26 -0.89
N HIS A 233 -10.93 28.97 -2.16
CA HIS A 233 -11.05 27.63 -2.70
C HIS A 233 -9.90 26.68 -2.26
N ARG A 234 -8.87 27.19 -1.56
CA ARG A 234 -7.82 26.36 -0.94
C ARG A 234 -8.20 25.83 0.44
N THR A 235 -9.38 26.12 0.94
CA THR A 235 -9.87 25.69 2.26
C THR A 235 -11.19 24.93 2.13
N SER A 236 -11.42 23.96 2.98
CA SER A 236 -12.67 23.17 2.96
C SER A 236 -13.84 23.90 3.61
N TYR A 237 -13.59 24.74 4.61
CA TYR A 237 -14.64 25.48 5.33
C TYR A 237 -15.24 26.63 4.52
N GLU A 238 -14.59 27.08 3.46
CA GLU A 238 -15.12 28.09 2.53
C GLU A 238 -15.98 27.49 1.40
N ASN A 239 -16.01 26.15 1.27
CA ASN A 239 -16.78 25.50 0.22
C ASN A 239 -18.29 25.69 0.45
N GLU A 240 -18.95 26.43 -0.45
CA GLU A 240 -20.36 26.79 -0.33
C GLU A 240 -21.30 25.57 -0.39
N GLU A 241 -20.93 24.53 -1.13
CA GLU A 241 -21.73 23.30 -1.19
C GLU A 241 -21.69 22.57 0.16
N ILE A 242 -20.53 22.52 0.82
CA ILE A 242 -20.40 21.93 2.15
C ILE A 242 -21.13 22.74 3.22
N LYS A 243 -21.03 24.08 3.19
CA LYS A 243 -21.81 24.95 4.08
C LYS A 243 -23.31 24.66 3.94
N ARG A 244 -23.81 24.62 2.71
CA ARG A 244 -25.22 24.34 2.42
C ARG A 244 -25.67 22.97 2.94
N ILE A 245 -24.85 21.93 2.79
CA ILE A 245 -25.16 20.58 3.28
C ILE A 245 -25.28 20.59 4.81
N TYR A 246 -24.37 21.27 5.50
CA TYR A 246 -24.47 21.41 6.94
C TYR A 246 -25.72 22.21 7.36
N GLU A 247 -26.01 23.32 6.75
CA GLU A 247 -27.19 24.15 7.04
C GLU A 247 -28.50 23.41 6.79
N GLN A 248 -28.60 22.65 5.70
CA GLN A 248 -29.86 22.04 5.27
C GLN A 248 -30.07 20.62 5.77
N PHE A 249 -29.00 19.94 6.20
CA PHE A 249 -29.07 18.52 6.51
C PHE A 249 -28.36 18.15 7.80
N TYR A 250 -27.06 18.35 7.90
CA TYR A 250 -26.30 17.93 9.08
C TYR A 250 -26.49 18.82 10.30
N GLY A 251 -26.88 20.08 10.12
CA GLY A 251 -26.95 21.09 11.17
C GLY A 251 -25.58 21.75 11.39
N HIS A 252 -24.72 21.12 12.13
CA HIS A 252 -23.35 21.60 12.38
C HIS A 252 -22.36 20.43 12.51
N PRO A 253 -21.06 20.67 12.41
CA PRO A 253 -20.05 19.65 12.71
C PRO A 253 -20.26 19.06 14.11
N LEU A 254 -20.14 17.74 14.24
CA LEU A 254 -20.39 16.97 15.47
C LEU A 254 -21.86 17.01 15.95
N SER A 255 -22.82 17.35 15.09
CA SER A 255 -24.23 17.11 15.38
C SER A 255 -24.51 15.60 15.40
N GLU A 256 -25.59 15.19 16.05
CA GLU A 256 -25.97 13.76 16.13
C GLU A 256 -26.09 13.11 14.75
N LEU A 257 -26.63 13.84 13.76
CA LEU A 257 -26.78 13.34 12.40
C LEU A 257 -25.42 13.27 11.68
N ALA A 258 -24.55 14.28 11.86
CA ALA A 258 -23.22 14.27 11.28
C ALA A 258 -22.38 13.12 11.87
N GLU A 259 -22.44 12.87 13.17
CA GLU A 259 -21.77 11.74 13.80
C GLU A 259 -22.28 10.39 13.28
N LYS A 260 -23.60 10.22 13.17
CA LYS A 260 -24.20 8.99 12.64
C LYS A 260 -23.81 8.67 11.20
N LEU A 261 -23.66 9.70 10.36
CA LEU A 261 -23.44 9.52 8.93
C LEU A 261 -21.98 9.64 8.49
N LEU A 262 -21.16 10.41 9.20
CA LEU A 262 -19.80 10.73 8.80
C LEU A 262 -18.73 10.07 9.68
N HIS A 263 -19.13 9.46 10.81
CA HIS A 263 -18.20 8.78 11.69
C HIS A 263 -18.31 7.27 11.55
N THR A 264 -17.27 6.60 11.99
CA THR A 264 -17.15 5.15 12.05
C THR A 264 -16.60 4.72 13.41
N HIS A 265 -16.57 3.43 13.66
CA HIS A 265 -15.87 2.87 14.80
C HIS A 265 -14.83 1.87 14.33
N TYR A 266 -13.88 1.56 15.20
CA TYR A 266 -12.82 0.61 14.91
C TYR A 266 -13.07 -0.67 15.68
N THR A 267 -13.09 -1.78 14.98
CA THR A 267 -13.19 -3.12 15.56
C THR A 267 -11.80 -3.69 15.72
N ASP A 268 -11.49 -4.26 16.87
CA ASP A 268 -10.26 -5.02 17.04
C ASP A 268 -10.29 -6.24 16.11
N ARG A 269 -9.32 -6.31 15.21
CA ARG A 269 -9.16 -7.36 14.22
C ARG A 269 -7.86 -8.14 14.41
N SER A 270 -7.20 -7.97 15.53
CA SER A 270 -5.98 -8.69 15.86
C SER A 270 -6.18 -10.20 15.75
N ALA A 271 -7.34 -10.69 16.20
CA ALA A 271 -7.73 -12.09 16.04
C ALA A 271 -7.83 -12.55 14.57
N SER A 272 -8.27 -11.66 13.67
CA SER A 272 -8.37 -12.00 12.22
C SER A 272 -7.06 -11.81 11.45
N LEU A 273 -6.10 -11.05 12.01
CA LEU A 273 -4.81 -10.74 11.39
C LEU A 273 -3.67 -11.61 11.90
N GLY A 274 -3.89 -12.38 12.95
CA GLY A 274 -2.75 -13.02 13.60
C GLY A 274 -3.00 -14.18 14.55
N GLU A 275 -4.13 -14.82 14.59
CA GLU A 275 -4.12 -16.18 15.09
C GLU A 275 -3.44 -17.03 14.01
N LYS A 276 -2.14 -17.30 14.20
CA LYS A 276 -1.46 -18.41 13.56
C LYS A 276 -2.38 -19.60 13.74
N LYS A 277 -2.97 -20.10 12.65
CA LYS A 277 -3.65 -21.38 12.71
C LYS A 277 -2.65 -22.36 13.26
N MET A 278 -2.91 -22.82 14.47
CA MET A 278 -2.08 -23.85 15.10
C MET A 278 -2.25 -25.12 14.30
N LYS A 279 -1.15 -25.71 13.88
CA LYS A 279 -1.16 -27.01 13.22
C LYS A 279 -0.85 -28.07 14.26
N TYR A 280 -1.66 -29.08 14.32
CA TYR A 280 -1.46 -30.21 15.19
C TYR A 280 -1.30 -31.49 14.37
N ARG A 281 -0.26 -32.25 14.63
CA ARG A 281 -0.01 -33.54 13.95
C ARG A 281 -0.43 -34.70 14.85
N CYS A 282 -1.23 -35.60 14.30
CA CYS A 282 -1.51 -36.86 14.96
C CYS A 282 -0.27 -37.76 14.90
N LYS A 283 0.29 -38.12 16.06
CA LYS A 283 1.48 -39.00 16.17
C LYS A 283 1.27 -40.42 15.65
N VAL A 284 -0.01 -40.86 15.51
CA VAL A 284 -0.32 -42.22 15.10
C VAL A 284 -0.38 -42.33 13.57
N CYS A 285 -1.06 -41.39 12.89
CA CYS A 285 -1.30 -41.47 11.44
C CYS A 285 -0.72 -40.34 10.62
N GLY A 286 -0.08 -39.35 11.26
CA GLY A 286 0.52 -38.19 10.57
C GLY A 286 -0.49 -37.13 10.09
N TYR A 287 -1.80 -37.32 10.31
CA TYR A 287 -2.81 -36.34 9.93
C TYR A 287 -2.53 -34.98 10.59
N ILE A 288 -2.61 -33.91 9.79
CA ILE A 288 -2.44 -32.55 10.26
C ILE A 288 -3.79 -31.86 10.32
N HIS A 289 -4.14 -31.35 11.49
CA HIS A 289 -5.31 -30.51 11.71
C HIS A 289 -4.87 -29.05 11.90
N GLU A 290 -5.57 -28.14 11.24
CA GLU A 290 -5.37 -26.68 11.43
C GLU A 290 -6.60 -26.13 12.15
N CYS A 291 -6.39 -25.46 13.27
CA CYS A 291 -7.44 -24.79 14.03
C CYS A 291 -6.97 -23.43 14.55
N GLU A 292 -7.90 -22.58 14.90
CA GLU A 292 -7.67 -21.35 15.62
C GLU A 292 -7.53 -21.67 17.11
N GLY A 293 -6.35 -21.41 17.68
CA GLY A 293 -6.08 -21.72 19.07
C GLY A 293 -5.77 -23.19 19.38
N GLU A 294 -6.03 -23.62 20.61
CA GLU A 294 -5.80 -25.00 21.05
C GLU A 294 -6.85 -25.98 20.55
N LEU A 295 -6.46 -27.24 20.33
CA LEU A 295 -7.41 -28.28 19.95
C LEU A 295 -8.49 -28.44 21.04
N PRO A 296 -9.78 -28.58 20.66
CA PRO A 296 -10.83 -28.91 21.59
C PRO A 296 -10.51 -30.18 22.39
N ALA A 297 -10.82 -30.18 23.69
CA ALA A 297 -10.48 -31.30 24.58
C ALA A 297 -11.10 -32.65 24.16
N ASP A 298 -12.19 -32.61 23.39
CA ASP A 298 -12.90 -33.76 22.84
C ASP A 298 -12.52 -34.09 21.39
N TYR A 299 -11.48 -33.46 20.84
CA TYR A 299 -11.09 -33.63 19.45
C TYR A 299 -10.59 -35.05 19.17
N ILE A 300 -11.15 -35.66 18.13
CA ILE A 300 -10.81 -37.02 17.68
C ILE A 300 -10.27 -36.97 16.26
N CYS A 301 -9.14 -37.63 16.03
CA CYS A 301 -8.54 -37.72 14.70
C CYS A 301 -9.54 -38.32 13.70
N PRO A 302 -9.84 -37.62 12.58
CA PRO A 302 -10.80 -38.13 11.59
C PRO A 302 -10.29 -39.39 10.86
N ILE A 303 -8.98 -39.62 10.85
CA ILE A 303 -8.35 -40.75 10.16
C ILE A 303 -8.24 -41.98 11.07
N CYS A 304 -7.53 -41.87 12.22
CA CYS A 304 -7.24 -43.02 13.05
C CYS A 304 -8.09 -43.14 14.34
N LYS A 305 -9.04 -42.19 14.53
CA LYS A 305 -9.99 -42.14 15.65
C LYS A 305 -9.32 -42.04 17.04
N LYS A 306 -8.09 -41.58 17.14
CA LYS A 306 -7.39 -41.32 18.39
C LYS A 306 -7.72 -39.92 18.93
N GLY A 307 -7.73 -39.78 20.25
CA GLY A 307 -8.03 -38.52 20.93
C GLY A 307 -6.89 -37.51 20.91
N ILE A 308 -7.14 -36.39 21.56
CA ILE A 308 -6.23 -35.21 21.59
C ILE A 308 -4.83 -35.57 22.16
N GLU A 309 -4.74 -36.52 23.06
CA GLU A 309 -3.47 -36.98 23.71
C GLU A 309 -2.46 -37.51 22.69
N PHE A 310 -2.91 -37.85 21.48
CA PHE A 310 -2.07 -38.29 20.36
C PHE A 310 -1.70 -37.15 19.40
N PHE A 311 -2.10 -35.91 19.69
CA PHE A 311 -1.74 -34.76 18.88
C PHE A 311 -0.57 -34.00 19.53
N GLU A 312 0.33 -33.54 18.71
CA GLU A 312 1.38 -32.59 19.08
C GLU A 312 1.26 -31.33 18.21
N PRO A 313 1.53 -30.15 18.79
CA PRO A 313 1.62 -28.95 17.99
C PRO A 313 2.74 -29.13 16.96
N VAL A 314 2.45 -28.86 15.70
CA VAL A 314 3.48 -28.71 14.68
C VAL A 314 4.06 -27.34 14.91
N GLU A 315 5.11 -27.23 15.70
CA GLU A 315 5.96 -26.06 15.63
C GLU A 315 6.41 -25.98 14.18
N GLU A 316 6.09 -24.90 13.48
CA GLU A 316 6.84 -24.53 12.29
C GLU A 316 8.27 -24.30 12.81
N SER A 317 9.00 -25.40 12.92
CA SER A 317 10.41 -25.31 13.17
C SER A 317 10.95 -24.47 12.03
N LYS A 318 11.47 -23.29 12.34
CA LYS A 318 12.62 -22.76 11.64
C LYS A 318 13.67 -23.88 11.74
N LYS A 319 13.58 -24.88 10.86
CA LYS A 319 14.67 -25.85 10.70
C LYS A 319 15.86 -24.98 10.41
N ALA A 320 16.75 -24.88 11.38
CA ALA A 320 17.97 -24.15 11.21
C ALA A 320 18.61 -24.60 9.90
N CYS A 321 19.02 -23.66 9.07
CA CYS A 321 19.72 -23.87 7.81
C CYS A 321 20.85 -24.92 7.93
N GLY A 322 21.39 -25.14 9.13
CA GLY A 322 22.39 -26.14 9.44
C GLY A 322 22.00 -27.63 9.32
N GLN A 323 20.69 -27.95 9.17
CA GLN A 323 20.24 -29.33 8.94
C GLN A 323 20.14 -29.72 7.47
N LEU A 324 20.14 -28.76 6.54
CA LEU A 324 20.09 -29.01 5.08
C LEU A 324 21.48 -29.10 4.47
N ALA A 325 22.48 -28.48 5.08
CA ALA A 325 23.82 -28.39 4.51
C ALA A 325 24.41 -29.75 4.12
N GLY A 326 24.84 -29.87 2.87
CA GLY A 326 25.42 -31.08 2.29
C GLY A 326 24.44 -32.19 1.90
N THR A 327 23.12 -32.00 2.09
CA THR A 327 22.10 -33.00 1.77
C THR A 327 21.71 -33.00 0.28
N LYS A 328 21.11 -34.11 -0.19
CA LYS A 328 20.47 -34.15 -1.51
C LYS A 328 19.29 -33.20 -1.59
N THR A 329 18.60 -32.98 -0.48
CA THR A 329 17.46 -32.06 -0.42
C THR A 329 17.89 -30.62 -0.64
N GLU A 330 19.01 -30.20 -0.06
CA GLU A 330 19.57 -28.87 -0.34
C GLU A 330 19.88 -28.68 -1.83
N LYS A 331 20.55 -29.64 -2.45
CA LYS A 331 20.84 -29.62 -3.89
C LYS A 331 19.57 -29.56 -4.74
N ASN A 332 18.52 -30.30 -4.34
CA ASN A 332 17.23 -30.29 -5.01
C ASN A 332 16.55 -28.91 -4.90
N LEU A 333 16.59 -28.27 -3.71
CA LEU A 333 16.05 -26.94 -3.50
C LEU A 333 16.78 -25.88 -4.32
N MET A 334 18.13 -25.95 -4.38
CA MET A 334 18.94 -25.08 -5.23
C MET A 334 18.60 -25.25 -6.70
N THR A 335 18.45 -26.50 -7.17
CA THR A 335 18.09 -26.80 -8.54
C THR A 335 16.67 -26.31 -8.87
N ALA A 336 15.72 -26.51 -7.97
CA ALA A 336 14.37 -26.02 -8.13
C ALA A 336 14.33 -24.48 -8.17
N PHE A 337 15.01 -23.79 -7.24
CA PHE A 337 15.14 -22.34 -7.26
C PHE A 337 15.72 -21.82 -8.60
N ALA A 338 16.79 -22.45 -9.11
CA ALA A 338 17.40 -22.08 -10.38
C ALA A 338 16.44 -22.32 -11.56
N GLY A 339 15.71 -23.43 -11.58
CA GLY A 339 14.73 -23.77 -12.60
C GLY A 339 13.59 -22.77 -12.67
N GLU A 340 12.95 -22.47 -11.54
CA GLU A 340 11.84 -21.52 -11.44
C GLU A 340 12.29 -20.08 -11.79
N SER A 341 13.48 -19.67 -11.34
CA SER A 341 14.05 -18.37 -11.67
C SER A 341 14.30 -18.20 -13.16
N GLN A 342 14.82 -19.25 -13.82
CA GLN A 342 14.99 -19.26 -15.29
C GLN A 342 13.65 -19.24 -16.01
N ALA A 343 12.68 -20.05 -15.58
CA ALA A 343 11.33 -20.10 -16.16
C ALA A 343 10.66 -18.73 -16.08
N ARG A 344 10.70 -18.10 -14.91
CA ARG A 344 10.17 -16.74 -14.67
C ARG A 344 10.73 -15.73 -15.68
N ASN A 345 12.05 -15.70 -15.87
CA ASN A 345 12.69 -14.77 -16.79
C ASN A 345 12.35 -15.10 -18.25
N LYS A 346 12.40 -16.38 -18.66
CA LYS A 346 12.03 -16.81 -20.02
C LYS A 346 10.59 -16.44 -20.37
N TYR A 347 9.65 -16.68 -19.46
CA TYR A 347 8.24 -16.37 -19.71
C TYR A 347 7.98 -14.86 -19.80
N THR A 348 8.74 -14.04 -19.07
CA THR A 348 8.68 -12.58 -19.22
C THR A 348 9.12 -12.17 -20.63
N TYR A 349 10.24 -12.72 -21.14
CA TYR A 349 10.71 -12.43 -22.50
C TYR A 349 9.78 -13.00 -23.58
N PHE A 350 9.19 -14.16 -23.36
CA PHE A 350 8.20 -14.74 -24.29
C PHE A 350 6.94 -13.88 -24.36
N ALA A 351 6.51 -13.30 -23.24
CA ALA A 351 5.40 -12.36 -23.21
C ALA A 351 5.68 -11.09 -24.04
N GLU A 352 6.90 -10.56 -23.98
CA GLU A 352 7.31 -9.41 -24.79
C GLU A 352 7.24 -9.72 -26.29
N VAL A 353 7.68 -10.92 -26.69
CA VAL A 353 7.58 -11.37 -28.09
C VAL A 353 6.11 -11.50 -28.51
N ALA A 354 5.31 -12.22 -27.71
CA ALA A 354 3.89 -12.41 -28.00
C ALA A 354 3.14 -11.08 -28.13
N LYS A 355 3.44 -10.12 -27.25
CA LYS A 355 2.86 -8.77 -27.31
C LYS A 355 3.26 -8.03 -28.58
N ARG A 356 4.53 -8.09 -28.98
CA ARG A 356 5.03 -7.45 -30.22
C ARG A 356 4.40 -8.07 -31.47
N GLU A 357 4.04 -9.34 -31.42
CA GLU A 357 3.37 -10.08 -32.50
C GLU A 357 1.84 -9.92 -32.47
N GLY A 358 1.28 -9.17 -31.48
CA GLY A 358 -0.15 -8.89 -31.35
C GLY A 358 -0.96 -9.97 -30.61
N TYR A 359 -0.30 -10.94 -29.97
CA TYR A 359 -0.96 -12.01 -29.21
C TYR A 359 -1.14 -11.63 -27.74
N GLU A 360 -1.94 -10.62 -27.46
CA GLU A 360 -2.12 -10.05 -26.12
C GLU A 360 -2.57 -11.09 -25.06
N GLN A 361 -3.46 -12.01 -25.43
CA GLN A 361 -3.93 -13.05 -24.51
C GLN A 361 -2.81 -14.02 -24.15
N ILE A 362 -1.97 -14.40 -25.11
CA ILE A 362 -0.82 -15.30 -24.89
C ILE A 362 0.21 -14.59 -24.02
N ALA A 363 0.48 -13.31 -24.28
CA ALA A 363 1.37 -12.49 -23.47
C ALA A 363 0.90 -12.41 -22.01
N ALA A 364 -0.41 -12.21 -21.79
CA ALA A 364 -1.00 -12.18 -20.46
C ALA A 364 -0.83 -13.53 -19.71
N ILE A 365 -1.02 -14.65 -20.39
CA ILE A 365 -0.80 -16.00 -19.82
C ILE A 365 0.66 -16.20 -19.44
N PHE A 366 1.62 -15.84 -20.31
CA PHE A 366 3.05 -15.92 -19.99
C PHE A 366 3.40 -15.06 -18.77
N LEU A 367 2.88 -13.83 -18.66
CA LEU A 367 3.13 -12.96 -17.50
C LEU A 367 2.49 -13.51 -16.21
N GLN A 368 1.32 -14.12 -16.31
CA GLN A 368 0.70 -14.76 -15.15
C GLN A 368 1.54 -15.96 -14.70
N THR A 369 1.97 -16.81 -15.61
CA THR A 369 2.84 -17.95 -15.30
C THR A 369 4.17 -17.47 -14.72
N ALA A 370 4.81 -16.45 -15.30
CA ALA A 370 6.04 -15.88 -14.75
C ALA A 370 5.91 -15.41 -13.30
N ARG A 371 4.74 -14.89 -12.90
CA ARG A 371 4.48 -14.53 -11.49
C ARG A 371 4.36 -15.76 -10.59
N ASN A 372 3.74 -16.84 -11.08
CA ASN A 372 3.66 -18.08 -10.32
C ASN A 372 5.05 -18.66 -10.09
N GLU A 373 5.91 -18.69 -11.13
CA GLU A 373 7.29 -19.18 -11.02
C GLU A 373 8.13 -18.30 -10.07
N GLN A 374 7.85 -17.01 -10.00
CA GLN A 374 8.48 -16.13 -9.01
C GLN A 374 8.12 -16.54 -7.57
N GLU A 375 6.84 -16.87 -7.30
CA GLU A 375 6.41 -17.34 -5.97
C GLU A 375 6.96 -18.73 -5.66
N HIS A 376 7.04 -19.64 -6.64
CA HIS A 376 7.70 -20.94 -6.46
C HIS A 376 9.19 -20.76 -6.13
N ALA A 377 9.93 -19.93 -6.85
CA ALA A 377 11.32 -19.61 -6.54
C ALA A 377 11.48 -19.05 -5.12
N ARG A 378 10.58 -18.18 -4.69
CA ARG A 378 10.56 -17.63 -3.34
C ARG A 378 10.39 -18.71 -2.27
N LEU A 379 9.50 -19.69 -2.48
CA LEU A 379 9.32 -20.82 -1.55
C LEU A 379 10.62 -21.59 -1.32
N TRP A 380 11.37 -21.83 -2.41
CA TRP A 380 12.63 -22.55 -2.32
C TRP A 380 13.74 -21.71 -1.69
N CYS A 381 13.78 -20.41 -1.97
CA CYS A 381 14.69 -19.46 -1.36
C CYS A 381 14.47 -19.34 0.16
N ASP A 382 13.21 -19.27 0.60
CA ASP A 382 12.83 -19.30 2.02
C ASP A 382 13.23 -20.64 2.68
N ALA A 383 12.99 -21.77 2.01
CA ALA A 383 13.35 -23.08 2.52
C ALA A 383 14.87 -23.29 2.68
N LEU A 384 15.68 -22.64 1.83
CA LEU A 384 17.14 -22.60 1.91
C LEU A 384 17.64 -21.62 2.97
N GLY A 385 16.76 -20.78 3.55
CA GLY A 385 17.13 -19.77 4.54
C GLY A 385 17.93 -18.59 3.95
N TRP A 386 17.82 -18.36 2.66
CA TRP A 386 18.56 -17.29 1.95
C TRP A 386 17.95 -15.91 2.13
N ILE A 387 16.66 -15.83 2.48
CA ILE A 387 16.00 -14.56 2.80
C ILE A 387 16.14 -14.30 4.31
N GLN A 388 16.92 -13.29 4.66
CA GLN A 388 17.25 -12.95 6.03
C GLN A 388 16.94 -11.47 6.33
N ASP A 389 17.57 -10.89 7.35
CA ASP A 389 17.49 -9.45 7.62
C ASP A 389 18.25 -8.63 6.55
N THR A 390 17.97 -7.33 6.50
CA THR A 390 18.51 -6.45 5.46
C THR A 390 20.03 -6.42 5.42
N ALA A 391 20.71 -6.41 6.59
CA ALA A 391 22.16 -6.37 6.65
C ALA A 391 22.78 -7.66 6.07
N LYS A 392 22.25 -8.81 6.44
CA LYS A 392 22.69 -10.11 5.92
C LYS A 392 22.39 -10.27 4.43
N ASN A 393 21.22 -9.81 3.97
CA ASN A 393 20.86 -9.86 2.55
C ASN A 393 21.78 -8.96 1.71
N LEU A 394 22.16 -7.78 2.21
CA LEU A 394 23.14 -6.90 1.54
C LEU A 394 24.53 -7.54 1.50
N GLY A 395 24.94 -8.20 2.59
CA GLY A 395 26.19 -8.96 2.63
C GLY A 395 26.19 -10.09 1.59
N ALA A 396 25.15 -10.92 1.59
CA ALA A 396 25.02 -12.04 0.64
C ALA A 396 24.96 -11.55 -0.82
N ALA A 397 24.28 -10.45 -1.10
CA ALA A 397 24.27 -9.84 -2.43
C ALA A 397 25.68 -9.37 -2.83
N ALA A 398 26.38 -8.65 -1.96
CA ALA A 398 27.74 -8.19 -2.25
C ALA A 398 28.71 -9.35 -2.51
N GLU A 399 28.60 -10.45 -1.77
CA GLU A 399 29.42 -11.66 -2.00
C GLU A 399 29.07 -12.37 -3.32
N GLY A 400 27.78 -12.41 -3.68
CA GLY A 400 27.34 -12.94 -4.97
C GLY A 400 27.91 -12.15 -6.14
N GLU A 401 27.71 -10.83 -6.14
CA GLU A 401 28.25 -9.93 -7.19
C GLU A 401 29.78 -10.00 -7.26
N ASN A 402 30.47 -10.09 -6.09
CA ASN A 402 31.93 -10.27 -6.08
C ASN A 402 32.36 -11.51 -6.82
N TYR A 403 31.74 -12.68 -6.54
CA TYR A 403 32.03 -13.92 -7.24
C TYR A 403 31.74 -13.83 -8.75
N GLU A 404 30.65 -13.15 -9.11
CA GLU A 404 30.26 -13.01 -10.52
C GLU A 404 31.30 -12.26 -11.33
N TRP A 405 31.85 -11.14 -10.83
CA TRP A 405 32.81 -10.37 -11.61
C TRP A 405 34.25 -10.84 -11.46
N THR A 406 34.65 -11.48 -10.33
CA THR A 406 36.06 -11.94 -10.13
C THR A 406 36.32 -13.28 -10.78
N ASP A 407 35.36 -14.20 -10.70
CA ASP A 407 35.55 -15.60 -11.05
C ASP A 407 34.69 -16.04 -12.23
N MET A 408 33.38 -15.88 -12.13
CA MET A 408 32.43 -16.46 -13.09
C MET A 408 32.54 -15.85 -14.49
N TYR A 409 32.33 -14.54 -14.59
CA TYR A 409 32.37 -13.86 -15.90
C TYR A 409 33.76 -13.75 -16.49
N ASP A 410 34.82 -13.68 -15.66
CA ASP A 410 36.18 -13.71 -16.12
C ASP A 410 36.54 -15.07 -16.74
N GLY A 411 36.11 -16.18 -16.08
CA GLY A 411 36.23 -17.54 -16.64
C GLY A 411 35.47 -17.68 -17.95
N PHE A 412 34.19 -17.29 -17.99
CA PHE A 412 33.36 -17.38 -19.20
C PHE A 412 33.91 -16.55 -20.36
N ALA A 413 34.50 -15.40 -20.08
CA ALA A 413 35.14 -14.60 -21.14
C ALA A 413 36.37 -15.26 -21.72
N LYS A 414 37.17 -15.94 -20.90
CA LYS A 414 38.36 -16.73 -21.39
C LYS A 414 37.93 -17.92 -22.22
N ASP A 415 36.96 -18.71 -21.72
CA ASP A 415 36.45 -19.86 -22.46
C ASP A 415 35.86 -19.43 -23.83
N ALA A 416 35.08 -18.31 -23.83
CA ALA A 416 34.53 -17.78 -25.08
C ALA A 416 35.60 -17.29 -26.07
N GLU A 417 36.72 -16.75 -25.59
CA GLU A 417 37.87 -16.40 -26.47
C GLU A 417 38.57 -17.62 -27.04
N GLU A 418 38.80 -18.63 -26.18
CA GLU A 418 39.43 -19.88 -26.61
C GLU A 418 38.58 -20.63 -27.67
N GLU A 419 37.24 -20.55 -27.54
CA GLU A 419 36.29 -21.13 -28.49
C GLU A 419 36.02 -20.25 -29.73
N GLY A 420 36.59 -19.03 -29.80
CA GLY A 420 36.45 -18.13 -30.94
C GLY A 420 35.21 -17.23 -30.93
N PHE A 421 34.50 -17.13 -29.78
CA PHE A 421 33.31 -16.29 -29.61
C PHE A 421 33.67 -14.91 -29.01
N SER A 422 34.51 -14.14 -29.68
CA SER A 422 35.08 -12.88 -29.21
C SER A 422 34.00 -11.82 -28.82
N GLU A 423 32.88 -11.79 -29.56
CA GLU A 423 31.75 -10.90 -29.21
C GLU A 423 31.08 -11.29 -27.89
N LEU A 424 30.97 -12.58 -27.60
CA LEU A 424 30.43 -13.05 -26.31
C LEU A 424 31.42 -12.80 -25.17
N ALA A 425 32.71 -13.01 -25.41
CA ALA A 425 33.76 -12.66 -24.46
C ALA A 425 33.72 -11.18 -24.06
N ALA A 426 33.56 -10.29 -25.05
CA ALA A 426 33.41 -8.85 -24.79
C ALA A 426 32.13 -8.54 -23.95
N LYS A 427 31.03 -9.24 -24.23
CA LYS A 427 29.78 -9.09 -23.44
C LYS A 427 29.94 -9.56 -21.99
N PHE A 428 30.60 -10.72 -21.77
CA PHE A 428 30.87 -11.21 -20.42
C PHE A 428 31.72 -10.22 -19.62
N ARG A 429 32.75 -9.61 -20.20
CA ARG A 429 33.55 -8.58 -19.54
C ARG A 429 32.75 -7.29 -19.25
N ALA A 430 31.88 -6.89 -20.16
CA ALA A 430 31.01 -5.73 -19.96
C ALA A 430 30.04 -5.94 -18.79
N VAL A 431 29.45 -7.15 -18.69
CA VAL A 431 28.59 -7.51 -17.55
C VAL A 431 29.41 -7.56 -16.26
N ALA A 432 30.58 -8.21 -16.24
CA ALA A 432 31.47 -8.22 -15.08
C ALA A 432 31.76 -6.82 -14.50
N ALA A 433 31.95 -5.83 -15.38
CA ALA A 433 32.15 -4.44 -14.93
C ALA A 433 30.91 -3.84 -14.27
N ILE A 434 29.71 -4.27 -14.66
CA ILE A 434 28.45 -3.85 -14.03
C ILE A 434 28.30 -4.50 -12.65
N GLU A 435 28.59 -5.82 -12.54
CA GLU A 435 28.45 -6.57 -11.28
C GLU A 435 29.46 -6.05 -10.22
N LYS A 436 30.64 -5.61 -10.65
CA LYS A 436 31.55 -4.91 -9.78
C LYS A 436 30.94 -3.62 -9.20
N ALA A 437 30.24 -2.84 -10.00
CA ALA A 437 29.56 -1.63 -9.52
C ALA A 437 28.39 -1.96 -8.59
N HIS A 438 27.71 -3.12 -8.80
CA HIS A 438 26.69 -3.61 -7.89
C HIS A 438 27.28 -3.98 -6.53
N GLU A 439 28.37 -4.74 -6.50
CA GLU A 439 29.09 -5.07 -5.25
C GLU A 439 29.48 -3.81 -4.47
N GLU A 440 30.12 -2.85 -5.11
CA GLU A 440 30.54 -1.59 -4.49
C GLU A 440 29.34 -0.86 -3.87
N ARG A 441 28.20 -0.87 -4.57
CA ARG A 441 26.95 -0.27 -4.09
C ARG A 441 26.40 -1.00 -2.86
N TYR A 442 26.33 -2.33 -2.88
CA TYR A 442 25.81 -3.11 -1.76
C TYR A 442 26.73 -2.98 -0.54
N ARG A 443 28.04 -3.00 -0.70
CA ARG A 443 28.99 -2.78 0.41
C ARG A 443 28.87 -1.37 1.00
N LYS A 444 28.58 -0.36 0.17
CA LYS A 444 28.33 1.00 0.66
C LYS A 444 27.03 1.09 1.46
N LEU A 445 25.96 0.42 0.99
CA LEU A 445 24.66 0.39 1.68
C LEU A 445 24.75 -0.39 2.98
N LEU A 446 25.51 -1.49 3.02
CA LEU A 446 25.72 -2.28 4.24
C LEU A 446 26.28 -1.42 5.37
N LYS A 447 27.26 -0.57 5.10
CA LYS A 447 27.82 0.37 6.09
C LYS A 447 26.81 1.36 6.67
N ASN A 448 25.64 1.51 6.06
CA ASN A 448 24.60 2.43 6.55
C ASN A 448 23.56 1.71 7.42
N VAL A 449 23.59 0.39 7.50
CA VAL A 449 22.63 -0.43 8.27
C VAL A 449 23.30 -1.23 9.38
N GLU A 450 24.64 -1.29 9.42
CA GLU A 450 25.47 -1.70 10.56
C GLU A 450 25.65 -0.53 11.54
#